data_b03fc24c5182b98c5e109419d0a45147
#
_entry.id   b03fc24c5182b98c5e109419d0a45147
#
_cell.length_a   1.000
_cell.length_b   1.000
_cell.length_c   1.000
_cell.angle_alpha   90.00
_cell.angle_beta   90.00
_cell.angle_gamma   90.00
#
_symmetry.space_group_name_H-M   'P 1'
#
loop_
_entity.id
_entity.type
_entity.pdbx_description
1 polymer ?
#
loop_
_entity_poly.entity_id
_entity_poly.type
_entity_poly.pdbx_seq_one_letter_code
_entity_poly.pdbx_strand_id
1 'polypeptide(L)'
;DYGIKKNILRYFSDFKCKVTVVSCRTSVDKILSLKPNGVFLSNGPGDPAATGKYAIQIIQNLIKKKIPLFGICLGHQILALALGGKTKKMKLGHRGANHPVKNLISENVEITSQNHGFEVVRENLPKNIQITHKSLFDNSIEGIRLKNNPVFSVQYHPESNPGPQDSVYFCLLYTSPSPRD
;
A
#
# COMPACT_ATOMS: atom_id res chain seq x y z
N ASP A 1 7.50 -3.94 -9.02
CA ASP A 1 6.45 -3.68 -10.03
C ASP A 1 5.56 -4.90 -10.16
N TYR A 2 4.28 -4.76 -9.80
CA TYR A 2 3.22 -5.77 -9.95
C TYR A 2 2.22 -5.40 -11.07
N GLY A 3 2.46 -4.34 -11.81
CA GLY A 3 1.56 -3.74 -12.80
C GLY A 3 1.28 -2.28 -12.50
N ILE A 4 2.35 -1.52 -12.25
CA ILE A 4 2.29 -0.14 -11.79
C ILE A 4 1.62 0.79 -12.80
N LYS A 5 0.71 1.64 -12.33
CA LYS A 5 0.18 2.75 -13.12
C LYS A 5 1.25 3.82 -13.35
N LYS A 6 1.40 4.27 -14.59
CA LYS A 6 2.37 5.33 -14.96
C LYS A 6 2.21 6.61 -14.13
N ASN A 7 0.99 6.91 -13.70
CA ASN A 7 0.74 8.11 -12.90
C ASN A 7 1.44 8.09 -11.54
N ILE A 8 1.56 6.92 -10.92
CA ILE A 8 2.33 6.76 -9.67
C ILE A 8 3.79 7.15 -9.88
N LEU A 9 4.40 6.71 -11.00
CA LEU A 9 5.78 7.08 -11.34
C LEU A 9 5.93 8.59 -11.59
N ARG A 10 4.92 9.24 -12.21
CA ARG A 10 4.90 10.69 -12.39
C ARG A 10 4.87 11.42 -11.06
N TYR A 11 3.99 11.03 -10.13
CA TYR A 11 3.97 11.62 -8.79
C TYR A 11 5.30 11.49 -8.06
N PHE A 12 5.94 10.33 -8.08
CA PHE A 12 7.28 10.19 -7.50
C PHE A 12 8.29 11.12 -8.15
N SER A 13 8.22 11.29 -9.48
CA SER A 13 9.08 12.24 -10.21
C SER A 13 8.81 13.69 -9.81
N ASP A 14 7.52 14.08 -9.71
CA ASP A 14 7.10 15.44 -9.33
C ASP A 14 7.60 15.77 -7.91
N PHE A 15 7.64 14.78 -7.02
CA PHE A 15 8.24 14.89 -5.68
C PHE A 15 9.76 14.71 -5.67
N LYS A 16 10.42 14.80 -6.85
CA LYS A 16 11.88 14.72 -7.01
C LYS A 16 12.49 13.41 -6.48
N CYS A 17 11.74 12.32 -6.46
CA CYS A 17 12.26 11.01 -6.11
C CYS A 17 13.03 10.41 -7.28
N LYS A 18 14.21 9.85 -6.99
CA LYS A 18 14.92 8.98 -7.93
C LYS A 18 14.29 7.59 -7.89
N VAL A 19 13.52 7.25 -8.91
CA VAL A 19 12.78 5.98 -8.97
C VAL A 19 13.55 4.94 -9.79
N THR A 20 13.72 3.74 -9.22
CA THR A 20 14.21 2.57 -9.93
C THR A 20 13.09 1.51 -9.92
N VAL A 21 12.56 1.20 -11.08
CA VAL A 21 11.53 0.16 -11.23
C VAL A 21 12.21 -1.20 -11.36
N VAL A 22 11.83 -2.14 -10.48
CA VAL A 22 12.36 -3.51 -10.50
C VAL A 22 11.19 -4.51 -10.63
N SER A 23 11.47 -5.68 -11.18
CA SER A 23 10.48 -6.77 -11.26
C SER A 23 10.02 -7.19 -9.87
N CYS A 24 8.77 -7.62 -9.76
CA CYS A 24 8.19 -8.21 -8.55
C CYS A 24 8.93 -9.48 -8.06
N ARG A 25 9.78 -10.07 -8.89
CA ARG A 25 10.61 -11.25 -8.56
C ARG A 25 12.06 -10.91 -8.25
N THR A 26 12.41 -9.62 -8.18
CA THR A 26 13.77 -9.20 -7.85
C THR A 26 14.13 -9.62 -6.43
N SER A 27 15.30 -10.25 -6.27
CA SER A 27 15.78 -10.71 -4.96
C SER A 27 16.02 -9.55 -3.99
N VAL A 28 15.90 -9.84 -2.69
CA VAL A 28 16.16 -8.86 -1.62
C VAL A 28 17.57 -8.28 -1.73
N ASP A 29 18.59 -9.12 -1.97
CA ASP A 29 19.98 -8.68 -2.08
C ASP A 29 20.17 -7.69 -3.24
N LYS A 30 19.52 -7.95 -4.38
CA LYS A 30 19.54 -7.03 -5.52
C LYS A 30 18.84 -5.71 -5.19
N ILE A 31 17.70 -5.75 -4.49
CA ILE A 31 17.01 -4.53 -4.03
C ILE A 31 17.92 -3.73 -3.09
N LEU A 32 18.51 -4.40 -2.09
CA LEU A 32 19.39 -3.76 -1.12
C LEU A 32 20.68 -3.19 -1.76
N SER A 33 21.21 -3.85 -2.79
CA SER A 33 22.39 -3.35 -3.53
C SER A 33 22.15 -2.00 -4.21
N LEU A 34 20.89 -1.64 -4.48
CA LEU A 34 20.49 -0.33 -5.00
C LEU A 34 20.48 0.77 -3.91
N LYS A 35 20.68 0.41 -2.64
CA LYS A 35 20.67 1.30 -1.48
C LYS A 35 19.40 2.21 -1.44
N PRO A 36 18.17 1.63 -1.51
CA PRO A 36 16.97 2.43 -1.55
C PRO A 36 16.71 3.10 -0.19
N ASN A 37 16.21 4.33 -0.21
CA ASN A 37 15.66 4.99 0.98
C ASN A 37 14.31 4.41 1.40
N GLY A 38 13.58 3.80 0.46
CA GLY A 38 12.32 3.10 0.70
C GLY A 38 11.94 2.22 -0.49
N VAL A 39 11.01 1.29 -0.27
CA VAL A 39 10.50 0.39 -1.30
C VAL A 39 8.99 0.56 -1.44
N PHE A 40 8.55 0.79 -2.66
CA PHE A 40 7.15 0.90 -3.01
C PHE A 40 6.61 -0.41 -3.59
N LEU A 41 5.53 -0.91 -3.01
CA LEU A 41 4.78 -2.07 -3.49
C LEU A 41 3.62 -1.57 -4.35
N SER A 42 3.73 -1.74 -5.65
CA SER A 42 2.79 -1.14 -6.59
C SER A 42 1.40 -1.81 -6.56
N ASN A 43 0.44 -1.11 -7.12
CA ASN A 43 -0.79 -1.72 -7.58
C ASN A 43 -0.50 -2.80 -8.65
N GLY A 44 -1.48 -3.62 -8.93
CA GLY A 44 -1.42 -4.65 -9.97
C GLY A 44 -2.71 -5.44 -10.06
N PRO A 45 -2.86 -6.26 -11.11
CA PRO A 45 -4.02 -7.14 -11.27
C PRO A 45 -3.84 -8.45 -10.50
N GLY A 46 -4.94 -9.19 -10.37
CA GLY A 46 -4.95 -10.58 -9.96
C GLY A 46 -5.26 -10.82 -8.49
N ASP A 47 -5.04 -12.06 -8.08
CA ASP A 47 -5.28 -12.54 -6.71
C ASP A 47 -4.05 -12.27 -5.85
N PRO A 48 -4.21 -11.54 -4.72
CA PRO A 48 -3.11 -11.28 -3.80
C PRO A 48 -2.49 -12.54 -3.20
N ALA A 49 -3.26 -13.61 -3.00
CA ALA A 49 -2.74 -14.87 -2.48
C ALA A 49 -1.82 -15.56 -3.50
N ALA A 50 -2.14 -15.49 -4.79
CA ALA A 50 -1.27 -15.99 -5.84
C ALA A 50 0.03 -15.19 -5.95
N THR A 51 -0.06 -13.86 -5.89
CA THR A 51 1.09 -12.95 -5.87
C THR A 51 1.93 -13.15 -4.62
N GLY A 52 1.29 -13.41 -3.48
CA GLY A 52 1.93 -13.66 -2.19
C GLY A 52 2.91 -14.83 -2.20
N LYS A 53 2.69 -15.86 -3.02
CA LYS A 53 3.58 -17.04 -3.11
C LYS A 53 5.05 -16.69 -3.34
N TYR A 54 5.33 -15.59 -4.04
CA TYR A 54 6.71 -15.13 -4.29
C TYR A 54 7.05 -13.80 -3.63
N ALA A 55 6.04 -12.98 -3.32
CA ALA A 55 6.27 -11.63 -2.79
C ALA A 55 6.44 -11.60 -1.26
N ILE A 56 5.73 -12.45 -0.50
CA ILE A 56 5.69 -12.41 0.97
C ILE A 56 7.10 -12.49 1.57
N GLN A 57 7.92 -13.46 1.15
CA GLN A 57 9.25 -13.64 1.70
C GLN A 57 10.17 -12.44 1.44
N ILE A 58 10.05 -11.83 0.26
CA ILE A 58 10.81 -10.62 -0.11
C ILE A 58 10.41 -9.47 0.82
N ILE A 59 9.12 -9.22 0.99
CA ILE A 59 8.58 -8.15 1.83
C ILE A 59 8.99 -8.35 3.29
N GLN A 60 8.86 -9.57 3.83
CA GLN A 60 9.27 -9.88 5.20
C GLN A 60 10.75 -9.60 5.45
N ASN A 61 11.61 -9.93 4.49
CA ASN A 61 13.04 -9.66 4.60
C ASN A 61 13.35 -8.15 4.56
N LEU A 62 12.64 -7.38 3.72
CA LEU A 62 12.77 -5.92 3.69
C LEU A 62 12.32 -5.29 5.02
N ILE A 63 11.22 -5.77 5.61
CA ILE A 63 10.74 -5.32 6.93
C ILE A 63 11.78 -5.61 8.01
N LYS A 64 12.37 -6.81 8.05
CA LYS A 64 13.44 -7.19 8.99
C LYS A 64 14.67 -6.27 8.86
N LYS A 65 14.94 -5.78 7.66
CA LYS A 65 16.02 -4.79 7.40
C LYS A 65 15.61 -3.35 7.72
N LYS A 66 14.40 -3.13 8.24
CA LYS A 66 13.84 -1.81 8.58
C LYS A 66 13.80 -0.83 7.40
N ILE A 67 13.65 -1.36 6.19
CA ILE A 67 13.46 -0.52 5.00
C ILE A 67 12.04 0.05 5.03
N PRO A 68 11.85 1.37 4.86
CA PRO A 68 10.53 1.97 4.71
C PRO A 68 9.75 1.32 3.56
N LEU A 69 8.49 0.94 3.80
CA LEU A 69 7.63 0.29 2.83
C LEU A 69 6.30 1.02 2.70
N PHE A 70 5.89 1.30 1.48
CA PHE A 70 4.56 1.79 1.17
C PHE A 70 3.89 0.91 0.11
N GLY A 71 2.63 0.55 0.31
CA GLY A 71 1.86 -0.29 -0.61
C GLY A 71 0.54 0.35 -1.05
N ILE A 72 0.19 0.21 -2.33
CA ILE A 72 -1.08 0.67 -2.90
C ILE A 72 -1.83 -0.52 -3.51
N CYS A 73 -3.12 -0.65 -3.21
CA CYS A 73 -4.07 -1.60 -3.77
C CYS A 73 -3.57 -3.05 -3.64
N LEU A 74 -3.08 -3.70 -4.69
CA LEU A 74 -2.46 -5.02 -4.58
C LEU A 74 -1.26 -4.99 -3.60
N GLY A 75 -0.46 -3.92 -3.62
CA GLY A 75 0.65 -3.73 -2.69
C GLY A 75 0.22 -3.70 -1.22
N HIS A 76 -0.94 -3.11 -0.91
CA HIS A 76 -1.56 -3.16 0.41
C HIS A 76 -1.95 -4.60 0.81
N GLN A 77 -2.58 -5.34 -0.09
CA GLN A 77 -3.04 -6.69 0.16
C GLN A 77 -1.88 -7.67 0.41
N ILE A 78 -0.84 -7.63 -0.42
CA ILE A 78 0.35 -8.48 -0.23
C ILE A 78 1.18 -8.07 1.00
N LEU A 79 1.20 -6.78 1.35
CA LEU A 79 1.81 -6.32 2.60
C LEU A 79 1.07 -6.89 3.81
N ALA A 80 -0.27 -6.86 3.81
CA ALA A 80 -1.07 -7.48 4.87
C ALA A 80 -0.80 -8.97 5.00
N LEU A 81 -0.70 -9.71 3.87
CA LEU A 81 -0.32 -11.13 3.87
C LEU A 81 1.08 -11.35 4.43
N ALA A 82 2.05 -10.53 4.05
CA ALA A 82 3.43 -10.63 4.55
C ALA A 82 3.54 -10.38 6.06
N LEU A 83 2.64 -9.57 6.60
CA LEU A 83 2.51 -9.30 8.04
C LEU A 83 1.71 -10.37 8.80
N GLY A 84 1.22 -11.42 8.14
CA GLY A 84 0.46 -12.53 8.74
C GLY A 84 -1.06 -12.34 8.74
N GLY A 85 -1.57 -11.32 8.07
CA GLY A 85 -3.00 -11.13 7.81
C GLY A 85 -3.53 -12.07 6.73
N LYS A 86 -4.81 -11.93 6.42
CA LYS A 86 -5.48 -12.69 5.36
C LYS A 86 -6.21 -11.75 4.41
N THR A 87 -6.44 -12.20 3.19
CA THR A 87 -7.28 -11.52 2.21
C THR A 87 -8.43 -12.42 1.78
N LYS A 88 -9.53 -11.81 1.36
CA LYS A 88 -10.67 -12.52 0.78
C LYS A 88 -11.21 -11.79 -0.45
N LYS A 89 -11.83 -12.52 -1.35
CA LYS A 89 -12.53 -11.96 -2.51
C LYS A 89 -13.83 -11.31 -2.04
N MET A 90 -14.08 -10.09 -2.48
CA MET A 90 -15.32 -9.36 -2.22
C MET A 90 -16.43 -9.85 -3.18
N LYS A 91 -17.69 -9.75 -2.78
CA LYS A 91 -18.84 -10.09 -3.64
C LYS A 91 -18.93 -9.15 -4.84
N LEU A 92 -18.82 -7.85 -4.63
CA LEU A 92 -18.93 -6.82 -5.67
C LEU A 92 -17.62 -6.11 -5.95
N GLY A 93 -16.75 -5.97 -4.95
CA GLY A 93 -15.56 -5.13 -5.00
C GLY A 93 -15.89 -3.63 -5.02
N HIS A 94 -14.87 -2.80 -4.87
CA HIS A 94 -15.00 -1.35 -4.96
C HIS A 94 -14.46 -0.85 -6.31
N ARG A 95 -15.31 -0.10 -7.03
CA ARG A 95 -14.97 0.50 -8.34
C ARG A 95 -15.64 1.86 -8.46
N GLY A 96 -14.83 2.89 -8.65
CA GLY A 96 -15.29 4.27 -8.80
C GLY A 96 -14.37 5.27 -8.14
N ALA A 97 -14.64 6.55 -8.38
CA ALA A 97 -13.85 7.67 -7.87
C ALA A 97 -14.59 8.48 -6.79
N ASN A 98 -15.56 7.89 -6.12
CA ASN A 98 -16.46 8.55 -5.16
C ASN A 98 -16.64 7.73 -3.87
N HIS A 99 -15.65 6.94 -3.49
CA HIS A 99 -15.72 6.10 -2.30
C HIS A 99 -15.23 6.87 -1.06
N PRO A 100 -16.11 7.14 -0.07
CA PRO A 100 -15.72 7.79 1.16
C PRO A 100 -14.97 6.82 2.08
N VAL A 101 -13.81 7.24 2.54
CA VAL A 101 -12.94 6.51 3.45
C VAL A 101 -12.68 7.35 4.69
N LYS A 102 -12.88 6.78 5.87
CA LYS A 102 -12.56 7.41 7.14
C LYS A 102 -11.10 7.15 7.48
N ASN A 103 -10.32 8.22 7.59
CA ASN A 103 -9.00 8.20 8.21
C ASN A 103 -9.18 8.13 9.73
N LEU A 104 -8.72 7.05 10.36
CA LEU A 104 -8.89 6.81 11.80
C LEU A 104 -7.82 7.50 12.67
N ILE A 105 -6.86 8.17 12.04
CA ILE A 105 -5.80 8.91 12.73
C ILE A 105 -6.16 10.39 12.79
N SER A 106 -6.50 11.00 11.65
CA SER A 106 -6.90 12.41 11.55
C SER A 106 -8.38 12.64 11.78
N GLU A 107 -9.18 11.57 11.81
CA GLU A 107 -10.64 11.58 11.89
C GLU A 107 -11.36 12.23 10.69
N ASN A 108 -10.65 12.58 9.65
CA ASN A 108 -11.21 13.13 8.42
C ASN A 108 -11.84 12.05 7.53
N VAL A 109 -12.73 12.47 6.66
CA VAL A 109 -13.25 11.67 5.55
C VAL A 109 -12.59 12.11 4.26
N GLU A 110 -12.06 11.16 3.51
CA GLU A 110 -11.43 11.36 2.22
C GLU A 110 -12.26 10.69 1.15
N ILE A 111 -12.50 11.36 0.02
CA ILE A 111 -13.11 10.74 -1.15
C ILE A 111 -12.00 10.12 -1.97
N THR A 112 -12.14 8.84 -2.29
CA THR A 112 -11.06 8.04 -2.88
C THR A 112 -11.46 7.38 -4.17
N SER A 113 -10.44 7.10 -5.00
CA SER A 113 -10.56 6.29 -6.20
C SER A 113 -10.26 4.84 -5.88
N GLN A 114 -11.17 3.93 -6.24
CA GLN A 114 -11.11 2.51 -5.91
C GLN A 114 -11.23 1.64 -7.17
N ASN A 115 -10.45 0.58 -7.25
CA ASN A 115 -10.60 -0.45 -8.27
C ASN A 115 -9.98 -1.76 -7.79
N HIS A 116 -10.69 -2.47 -6.90
CA HIS A 116 -10.23 -3.75 -6.37
C HIS A 116 -11.39 -4.72 -6.11
N GLY A 117 -11.10 -6.02 -6.13
CA GLY A 117 -12.05 -7.09 -5.87
C GLY A 117 -11.66 -7.98 -4.69
N PHE A 118 -10.58 -7.62 -3.97
CA PHE A 118 -10.13 -8.31 -2.76
C PHE A 118 -9.98 -7.31 -1.63
N GLU A 119 -10.16 -7.76 -0.39
CA GLU A 119 -9.99 -6.97 0.82
C GLU A 119 -9.14 -7.70 1.86
N VAL A 120 -8.56 -6.95 2.78
CA VAL A 120 -7.86 -7.48 3.96
C VAL A 120 -8.87 -7.85 5.03
N VAL A 121 -8.76 -9.06 5.58
CA VAL A 121 -9.68 -9.60 6.59
C VAL A 121 -9.34 -9.05 7.97
N ARG A 122 -10.31 -8.41 8.63
CA ARG A 122 -10.14 -7.77 9.94
C ARG A 122 -9.84 -8.75 11.07
N GLU A 123 -10.55 -9.87 11.10
CA GLU A 123 -10.56 -10.83 12.22
C GLU A 123 -9.20 -11.51 12.45
N ASN A 124 -8.35 -11.51 11.47
CA ASN A 124 -7.06 -12.19 11.51
C ASN A 124 -5.87 -11.24 11.48
N LEU A 125 -6.06 -9.95 11.74
CA LEU A 125 -4.96 -9.01 11.77
C LEU A 125 -4.12 -9.17 13.05
N PRO A 126 -2.80 -9.33 12.93
CA PRO A 126 -1.89 -9.33 14.06
C PRO A 126 -1.97 -8.04 14.90
N LYS A 127 -1.79 -8.15 16.23
CA LYS A 127 -1.95 -7.02 17.19
C LYS A 127 -0.99 -5.84 16.95
N ASN A 128 0.13 -6.09 16.28
CA ASN A 128 1.11 -5.07 15.92
C ASN A 128 0.73 -4.28 14.65
N ILE A 129 -0.36 -4.64 14.00
CA ILE A 129 -0.92 -3.89 12.86
C ILE A 129 -2.00 -2.94 13.38
N GLN A 130 -1.90 -1.69 13.00
CA GLN A 130 -2.94 -0.69 13.22
C GLN A 130 -3.72 -0.45 11.93
N ILE A 131 -5.04 -0.53 11.99
CA ILE A 131 -5.92 -0.08 10.92
C ILE A 131 -5.91 1.44 10.94
N THR A 132 -5.62 2.05 9.80
CA THR A 132 -5.53 3.51 9.66
C THR A 132 -6.70 4.12 8.90
N HIS A 133 -7.31 3.33 8.02
CA HIS A 133 -8.42 3.76 7.17
C HIS A 133 -9.47 2.66 7.05
N LYS A 134 -10.74 3.07 6.95
CA LYS A 134 -11.87 2.18 6.71
C LYS A 134 -12.86 2.78 5.71
N SER A 135 -13.45 1.95 4.89
CA SER A 135 -14.57 2.33 4.01
C SER A 135 -15.79 2.73 4.86
N LEU A 136 -16.48 3.79 4.46
CA LEU A 136 -17.76 4.17 5.06
C LEU A 136 -18.95 3.42 4.45
N PHE A 137 -18.76 2.67 3.36
CA PHE A 137 -19.83 1.87 2.76
C PHE A 137 -20.02 0.53 3.47
N ASP A 138 -18.92 -0.17 3.79
CA ASP A 138 -18.99 -1.55 4.31
C ASP A 138 -18.02 -1.84 5.46
N ASN A 139 -17.30 -0.82 5.95
CA ASN A 139 -16.29 -0.93 6.99
C ASN A 139 -15.08 -1.82 6.62
N SER A 140 -14.87 -2.15 5.35
CA SER A 140 -13.65 -2.82 4.89
C SER A 140 -12.41 -2.03 5.25
N ILE A 141 -11.27 -2.72 5.37
CA ILE A 141 -9.99 -2.10 5.70
C ILE A 141 -9.43 -1.43 4.47
N GLU A 142 -9.25 -0.12 4.57
CA GLU A 142 -8.74 0.72 3.49
C GLU A 142 -7.31 1.22 3.73
N GLY A 143 -6.74 0.93 4.89
CA GLY A 143 -5.36 1.25 5.20
C GLY A 143 -4.86 0.59 6.47
N ILE A 144 -3.58 0.24 6.47
CA ILE A 144 -2.89 -0.33 7.63
C ILE A 144 -1.50 0.29 7.79
N ARG A 145 -0.99 0.23 9.02
CA ARG A 145 0.42 0.48 9.33
C ARG A 145 0.95 -0.52 10.34
N LEU A 146 2.22 -0.83 10.26
CA LEU A 146 2.93 -1.60 11.26
C LEU A 146 3.40 -0.66 12.38
N LYS A 147 3.02 -0.95 13.64
CA LYS A 147 3.44 -0.14 14.79
C LYS A 147 4.97 -0.16 14.92
N ASN A 148 5.56 1.00 15.22
CA ASN A 148 7.01 1.17 15.44
C ASN A 148 7.91 0.83 14.23
N ASN A 149 7.35 0.85 13.03
CA ASN A 149 8.09 0.64 11.77
C ASN A 149 7.55 1.57 10.69
N PRO A 150 8.39 2.05 9.77
CA PRO A 150 7.97 2.90 8.65
C PRO A 150 7.34 2.05 7.54
N VAL A 151 6.30 1.30 7.88
CA VAL A 151 5.61 0.37 6.97
C VAL A 151 4.12 0.68 7.03
N PHE A 152 3.55 1.09 5.90
CA PHE A 152 2.13 1.42 5.79
C PHE A 152 1.60 1.17 4.37
N SER A 153 0.29 1.13 4.23
CA SER A 153 -0.34 0.93 2.93
C SER A 153 -1.79 1.38 2.91
N VAL A 154 -2.28 1.67 1.72
CA VAL A 154 -3.69 2.00 1.46
C VAL A 154 -4.26 1.11 0.36
N GLN A 155 -5.54 0.77 0.48
CA GLN A 155 -6.25 -0.08 -0.50
C GLN A 155 -6.66 0.71 -1.73
N TYR A 156 -7.00 1.96 -1.57
CA TYR A 156 -7.42 2.87 -2.64
C TYR A 156 -6.21 3.44 -3.41
N HIS A 157 -6.50 4.22 -4.43
CA HIS A 157 -5.53 4.83 -5.34
C HIS A 157 -5.32 6.31 -5.04
N PRO A 158 -4.38 6.71 -4.16
CA PRO A 158 -4.14 8.11 -3.81
C PRO A 158 -3.58 8.93 -4.98
N GLU A 159 -3.01 8.28 -5.98
CA GLU A 159 -2.55 8.90 -7.23
C GLU A 159 -3.70 9.36 -8.13
N SER A 160 -4.91 9.00 -7.81
CA SER A 160 -6.20 9.38 -8.39
C SER A 160 -6.16 9.96 -9.80
N ASN A 161 -5.99 9.10 -10.79
CA ASN A 161 -6.14 9.49 -12.19
C ASN A 161 -6.95 8.42 -12.94
N PRO A 162 -8.27 8.64 -13.13
CA PRO A 162 -9.08 9.79 -12.68
C PRO A 162 -9.47 9.69 -11.19
N GLY A 163 -9.81 10.82 -10.55
CA GLY A 163 -10.42 10.85 -9.24
C GLY A 163 -10.05 12.07 -8.37
N PRO A 164 -10.60 12.13 -7.15
CA PRO A 164 -10.34 13.19 -6.18
C PRO A 164 -8.89 13.14 -5.66
N GLN A 165 -8.38 14.28 -5.20
CA GLN A 165 -6.98 14.43 -4.76
C GLN A 165 -6.83 14.48 -3.23
N ASP A 166 -7.86 14.16 -2.47
CA ASP A 166 -7.88 14.27 -1.01
C ASP A 166 -6.74 13.49 -0.34
N SER A 167 -6.31 12.40 -0.94
CA SER A 167 -5.31 11.49 -0.39
C SER A 167 -3.92 11.56 -1.05
N VAL A 168 -3.67 12.55 -1.92
CA VAL A 168 -2.36 12.73 -2.61
C VAL A 168 -1.21 12.92 -1.61
N TYR A 169 -1.49 13.42 -0.40
CA TYR A 169 -0.50 13.58 0.66
C TYR A 169 0.23 12.27 1.04
N PHE A 170 -0.34 11.09 0.79
CA PHE A 170 0.35 9.82 1.00
C PHE A 170 1.61 9.68 0.15
N CYS A 171 1.59 10.23 -1.05
CA CYS A 171 2.77 10.27 -1.90
C CYS A 171 3.86 11.17 -1.28
N LEU A 172 3.46 12.25 -0.58
CA LEU A 172 4.37 13.13 0.15
C LEU A 172 4.95 12.46 1.40
N LEU A 173 4.14 11.76 2.18
CA LEU A 173 4.61 11.07 3.40
C LEU A 173 5.72 10.07 3.11
N TYR A 174 5.65 9.40 1.97
CA TYR A 174 6.68 8.44 1.57
C TYR A 174 7.99 9.11 1.14
N THR A 175 7.92 10.35 0.66
CA THR A 175 9.07 11.10 0.15
C THR A 175 9.70 12.03 1.17
N SER A 176 8.98 12.35 2.25
CA SER A 176 9.50 13.17 3.35
C SER A 176 10.47 12.35 4.21
N PRO A 177 11.62 12.90 4.61
CA PRO A 177 12.41 12.30 5.67
C PRO A 177 11.51 12.23 6.92
N SER A 178 11.46 11.06 7.56
CA SER A 178 10.78 10.92 8.86
C SER A 178 11.25 12.04 9.77
N PRO A 179 10.35 12.80 10.44
CA PRO A 179 10.79 13.66 11.52
C PRO A 179 11.53 12.76 12.50
N ARG A 180 12.81 13.01 12.67
CA ARG A 180 13.54 12.45 13.79
C ARG A 180 13.10 13.27 15.00
N ASP A 181 12.36 12.64 15.87
CA ASP A 181 12.18 13.13 17.24
C ASP A 181 13.53 13.13 17.96
#